data_6b932b9712e518b559d672d95f3b55cd
#
_entry.id   6b932b9712e518b559d672d95f3b55cd
#
_cell.length_a   1.000
_cell.length_b   1.000
_cell.length_c   1.000
_cell.angle_alpha   90.00
_cell.angle_beta   90.00
_cell.angle_gamma   90.00
#
_symmetry.space_group_name_H-M   'P 1'
#
loop_
_entity.id
_entity.type
_entity.pdbx_description
1 polymer ?
#
loop_
_entity_poly.entity_id
_entity_poly.type
_entity_poly.pdbx_seq_one_letter_code
_entity_poly.pdbx_strand_id
1 'polypeptide(L)'
;RAAFQRYMDSGGAWMGFHFAGFALDHSVYPANWSWYHDTFLGSGSYKSNTWRPTSAVLRGEDPSHPALRGLPHTFTSNPSEWYRWEKDLRANPDIDILLAVDSSSFPLGTGPKPHEIWHEGYYPVAWTNRKYRMIYFNFGHNDIDYEHKYDTTNKTLSHTLGNAVQDRLIIDAL
;
A
#
# COMPACT_ATOMS: atom_id res chain seq x y z
N ARG A 1 6.72 0.93 20.79
CA ARG A 1 5.30 0.89 20.43
C ARG A 1 4.50 1.94 21.19
N ALA A 2 4.53 1.92 22.52
CA ALA A 2 3.78 2.88 23.35
C ALA A 2 4.14 4.35 23.05
N ALA A 3 5.40 4.65 22.73
CA ALA A 3 5.80 6.00 22.34
C ALA A 3 5.20 6.42 20.99
N PHE A 4 5.20 5.53 20.00
CA PHE A 4 4.57 5.78 18.71
C PHE A 4 3.06 5.97 18.86
N GLN A 5 2.39 5.10 19.62
CA GLN A 5 0.96 5.23 19.86
C GLN A 5 0.63 6.58 20.52
N ARG A 6 1.34 6.96 21.58
CA ARG A 6 1.16 8.30 22.20
C ARG A 6 1.40 9.46 21.22
N TYR A 7 2.40 9.33 20.36
CA TYR A 7 2.66 10.34 19.33
C TYR A 7 1.46 10.49 18.39
N MET A 8 0.91 9.38 17.91
CA MET A 8 -0.27 9.40 17.03
C MET A 8 -1.53 9.88 17.75
N ASP A 9 -1.77 9.41 18.98
CA ASP A 9 -2.92 9.83 19.81
C ASP A 9 -2.87 11.34 20.16
N SER A 10 -1.66 11.93 20.17
CA SER A 10 -1.48 13.37 20.37
C SER A 10 -1.53 14.22 19.09
N GLY A 11 -1.95 13.62 17.96
CA GLY A 11 -2.09 14.33 16.69
C GLY A 11 -0.83 14.34 15.83
N GLY A 12 0.12 13.45 16.11
CA GLY A 12 1.29 13.24 15.27
C GLY A 12 0.92 12.83 13.85
N ALA A 13 1.77 13.11 12.86
CA ALA A 13 1.57 12.73 11.47
C ALA A 13 2.43 11.54 11.07
N TRP A 14 1.89 10.69 10.20
CA TRP A 14 2.59 9.51 9.71
C TRP A 14 2.26 9.23 8.23
N MET A 15 3.28 8.95 7.46
CA MET A 15 3.17 8.42 6.12
C MET A 15 3.93 7.10 6.04
N GLY A 16 3.27 6.05 5.60
CA GLY A 16 3.86 4.73 5.50
C GLY A 16 3.81 4.15 4.10
N PHE A 17 4.85 3.42 3.75
CA PHE A 17 4.94 2.73 2.48
C PHE A 17 5.08 1.24 2.68
N HIS A 18 4.43 0.47 1.84
CA HIS A 18 4.60 -0.95 1.62
C HIS A 18 4.83 -1.77 2.91
N PHE A 19 6.09 -2.05 3.24
CA PHE A 19 6.48 -2.83 4.43
C PHE A 19 5.98 -2.25 5.74
N ALA A 20 5.70 -0.95 5.80
CA ALA A 20 5.11 -0.33 6.98
C ALA A 20 3.75 -0.94 7.32
N GLY A 21 2.97 -1.37 6.33
CA GLY A 21 1.69 -2.06 6.55
C GLY A 21 1.84 -3.47 7.09
N PHE A 22 2.96 -4.12 6.81
CA PHE A 22 3.28 -5.48 7.24
C PHE A 22 4.09 -5.55 8.55
N ALA A 23 4.68 -4.43 8.95
CA ALA A 23 5.55 -4.35 10.11
C ALA A 23 4.87 -4.90 11.39
N LEU A 24 5.64 -5.69 12.17
CA LEU A 24 5.19 -6.30 13.42
C LEU A 24 4.00 -7.27 13.26
N ASP A 25 3.82 -7.81 12.07
CA ASP A 25 2.93 -8.92 11.78
C ASP A 25 3.75 -10.12 11.31
N HIS A 26 3.35 -11.32 11.69
CA HIS A 26 4.05 -12.57 11.35
C HIS A 26 5.57 -12.57 11.66
N SER A 27 5.98 -11.76 12.61
CA SER A 27 7.37 -11.67 13.05
C SER A 27 7.80 -12.96 13.77
N VAL A 28 9.09 -13.33 13.60
CA VAL A 28 9.73 -14.42 14.36
C VAL A 28 9.66 -14.18 15.87
N TYR A 29 9.58 -12.94 16.28
CA TYR A 29 9.32 -12.54 17.65
C TYR A 29 7.80 -12.39 17.86
N PRO A 30 7.23 -12.89 18.97
CA PRO A 30 5.80 -12.74 19.26
C PRO A 30 5.48 -11.28 19.57
N ALA A 31 5.36 -10.52 18.52
CA ALA A 31 5.35 -9.08 18.57
C ALA A 31 4.22 -8.46 17.76
N ASN A 32 3.17 -9.24 17.45
CA ASN A 32 1.99 -8.70 16.79
C ASN A 32 1.47 -7.50 17.59
N TRP A 33 1.20 -6.44 16.87
CA TRP A 33 0.73 -5.21 17.46
C TRP A 33 -0.68 -4.89 16.95
N SER A 34 -1.68 -5.49 17.59
CA SER A 34 -3.08 -5.40 17.17
C SER A 34 -3.57 -3.96 17.05
N TRP A 35 -3.17 -3.05 17.95
CA TRP A 35 -3.52 -1.65 17.81
C TRP A 35 -3.07 -1.08 16.46
N TYR A 36 -1.84 -1.43 16.01
CA TYR A 36 -1.29 -0.93 14.76
C TYR A 36 -2.05 -1.46 13.54
N HIS A 37 -2.34 -2.75 13.51
CA HIS A 37 -3.01 -3.38 12.37
C HIS A 37 -4.53 -3.19 12.38
N ASP A 38 -5.15 -3.30 13.56
CA ASP A 38 -6.61 -3.29 13.66
C ASP A 38 -7.21 -1.91 13.81
N THR A 39 -6.52 -1.00 14.51
CA THR A 39 -7.04 0.33 14.84
C THR A 39 -6.38 1.40 13.99
N PHE A 40 -5.05 1.43 13.94
CA PHE A 40 -4.31 2.49 13.27
C PHE A 40 -4.33 2.33 11.75
N LEU A 41 -3.93 1.18 11.20
CA LEU A 41 -4.04 0.87 9.78
C LEU A 41 -5.47 0.47 9.37
N GLY A 42 -6.19 -0.20 10.26
CA GLY A 42 -7.55 -0.69 10.03
C GLY A 42 -7.65 -1.92 9.13
N SER A 43 -6.54 -2.38 8.58
CA SER A 43 -6.46 -3.44 7.58
C SER A 43 -6.48 -4.87 8.13
N GLY A 44 -6.29 -5.01 9.45
CA GLY A 44 -5.95 -6.32 10.01
C GLY A 44 -4.58 -6.79 9.53
N SER A 45 -4.34 -8.07 9.67
CA SER A 45 -3.08 -8.70 9.29
C SER A 45 -2.86 -8.75 7.78
N TYR A 46 -1.59 -8.76 7.38
CA TYR A 46 -1.19 -9.11 6.02
C TYR A 46 -1.61 -10.55 5.70
N LYS A 47 -2.15 -10.76 4.50
CA LYS A 47 -2.66 -12.07 4.08
C LYS A 47 -1.84 -12.71 2.98
N SER A 48 -1.53 -11.97 1.94
CA SER A 48 -0.72 -12.43 0.81
C SER A 48 -0.29 -11.25 -0.07
N ASN A 49 0.54 -11.53 -1.06
CA ASN A 49 1.03 -10.56 -2.03
C ASN A 49 1.11 -11.16 -3.43
N THR A 50 1.25 -10.30 -4.45
CA THR A 50 1.80 -10.72 -5.74
C THR A 50 3.27 -11.08 -5.53
N TRP A 51 3.75 -12.17 -6.10
CA TRP A 51 5.15 -12.58 -5.93
C TRP A 51 6.12 -11.63 -6.60
N ARG A 52 5.82 -11.17 -7.83
CA ARG A 52 6.67 -10.22 -8.55
C ARG A 52 6.02 -8.86 -8.58
N PRO A 53 6.83 -7.79 -8.51
CA PRO A 53 6.31 -6.46 -8.74
C PRO A 53 5.66 -6.36 -10.13
N THR A 54 4.44 -5.86 -10.17
CA THR A 54 3.69 -5.64 -11.41
C THR A 54 3.08 -4.25 -11.41
N SER A 55 3.01 -3.61 -12.58
CA SER A 55 2.20 -2.40 -12.75
C SER A 55 0.72 -2.77 -12.71
N ALA A 56 -0.09 -1.89 -12.16
CA ALA A 56 -1.53 -2.01 -12.14
C ALA A 56 -2.18 -0.68 -12.54
N VAL A 57 -3.35 -0.73 -13.13
CA VAL A 57 -4.21 0.44 -13.23
C VAL A 57 -4.82 0.67 -11.85
N LEU A 58 -4.61 1.86 -11.32
CA LEU A 58 -5.17 2.30 -10.05
C LEU A 58 -6.33 3.25 -10.32
N ARG A 59 -7.36 3.15 -9.50
CA ARG A 59 -8.54 4.00 -9.56
C ARG A 59 -8.66 4.82 -8.27
N GLY A 60 -8.90 6.12 -8.42
CA GLY A 60 -9.24 7.01 -7.31
C GLY A 60 -10.64 6.71 -6.79
N GLU A 61 -10.75 6.50 -5.47
CA GLU A 61 -12.02 6.17 -4.81
C GLU A 61 -12.69 7.41 -4.20
N ASP A 62 -11.90 8.41 -3.79
CA ASP A 62 -12.40 9.68 -3.28
C ASP A 62 -11.73 10.87 -3.99
N PRO A 63 -12.27 11.30 -5.14
CA PRO A 63 -11.71 12.42 -5.90
C PRO A 63 -11.80 13.77 -5.16
N SER A 64 -12.57 13.85 -4.06
CA SER A 64 -12.66 15.05 -3.23
C SER A 64 -11.50 15.19 -2.26
N HIS A 65 -10.81 14.11 -1.96
CA HIS A 65 -9.68 14.12 -1.05
C HIS A 65 -8.53 15.00 -1.58
N PRO A 66 -7.92 15.86 -0.74
CA PRO A 66 -6.86 16.77 -1.18
C PRO A 66 -5.73 16.11 -1.97
N ALA A 67 -5.28 14.94 -1.53
CA ALA A 67 -4.20 14.21 -2.19
C ALA A 67 -4.55 13.70 -3.61
N LEU A 68 -5.84 13.62 -3.97
CA LEU A 68 -6.30 13.18 -5.29
C LEU A 68 -6.74 14.34 -6.19
N ARG A 69 -6.74 15.55 -5.67
CA ARG A 69 -7.24 16.71 -6.41
C ARG A 69 -6.42 17.01 -7.64
N GLY A 70 -7.07 17.01 -8.79
CA GLY A 70 -6.42 17.28 -10.08
C GLY A 70 -5.63 16.12 -10.66
N LEU A 71 -5.65 14.96 -10.02
CA LEU A 71 -5.12 13.73 -10.59
C LEU A 71 -6.15 13.06 -11.53
N PRO A 72 -5.72 12.29 -12.52
CA PRO A 72 -6.63 11.49 -13.33
C PRO A 72 -7.33 10.45 -12.46
N HIS A 73 -8.61 10.16 -12.77
CA HIS A 73 -9.39 9.16 -12.03
C HIS A 73 -8.76 7.77 -12.05
N THR A 74 -8.11 7.43 -13.15
CA THR A 74 -7.33 6.19 -13.27
C THR A 74 -5.95 6.50 -13.82
N PHE A 75 -4.94 5.75 -13.37
CA PHE A 75 -3.58 5.82 -13.91
C PHE A 75 -2.86 4.49 -13.72
N THR A 76 -1.87 4.23 -14.58
CA THR A 76 -1.00 3.07 -14.45
C THR A 76 0.12 3.38 -13.46
N SER A 77 0.25 2.56 -12.44
CA SER A 77 1.31 2.68 -11.43
C SER A 77 2.67 2.22 -11.96
N ASN A 78 3.72 2.61 -11.26
CA ASN A 78 4.96 1.85 -11.31
C ASN A 78 4.76 0.43 -10.76
N PRO A 79 5.62 -0.53 -11.14
CA PRO A 79 5.55 -1.87 -10.56
C PRO A 79 5.60 -1.82 -9.04
N SER A 80 4.77 -2.60 -8.39
CA SER A 80 4.78 -2.80 -6.94
C SER A 80 4.39 -4.23 -6.61
N GLU A 81 4.83 -4.72 -5.47
CA GLU A 81 4.34 -5.96 -4.89
C GLU A 81 3.05 -5.65 -4.14
N TRP A 82 1.91 -5.98 -4.73
CA TRP A 82 0.60 -5.65 -4.18
C TRP A 82 0.23 -6.58 -3.03
N TYR A 83 -0.26 -6.01 -1.91
CA TYR A 83 -0.68 -6.73 -0.72
C TYR A 83 -2.18 -6.95 -0.68
N ARG A 84 -2.57 -8.09 -0.09
CA ARG A 84 -3.92 -8.39 0.33
C ARG A 84 -4.00 -8.35 1.85
N TRP A 85 -5.09 -7.85 2.35
CA TRP A 85 -5.32 -7.64 3.77
C TRP A 85 -6.42 -8.57 4.29
N GLU A 86 -6.39 -8.84 5.60
CA GLU A 86 -7.36 -9.70 6.25
C GLU A 86 -8.76 -9.09 6.24
N LYS A 87 -8.85 -7.79 6.55
CA LYS A 87 -10.12 -7.07 6.67
C LYS A 87 -10.49 -6.35 5.39
N ASP A 88 -11.79 -6.28 5.13
CA ASP A 88 -12.32 -5.39 4.11
C ASP A 88 -12.36 -3.96 4.67
N LEU A 89 -11.45 -3.12 4.19
CA LEU A 89 -11.34 -1.73 4.62
C LEU A 89 -12.62 -0.92 4.37
N ARG A 90 -13.45 -1.32 3.39
CA ARG A 90 -14.74 -0.66 3.12
C ARG A 90 -15.74 -0.81 4.27
N ALA A 91 -15.61 -1.86 5.07
CA ALA A 91 -16.46 -2.09 6.23
C ALA A 91 -16.01 -1.29 7.47
N ASN A 92 -14.85 -0.65 7.42
CA ASN A 92 -14.33 0.14 8.52
C ASN A 92 -14.71 1.62 8.36
N PRO A 93 -15.62 2.17 9.19
CA PRO A 93 -16.10 3.55 9.07
C PRO A 93 -15.03 4.61 9.36
N ASP A 94 -13.91 4.20 9.95
CA ASP A 94 -12.80 5.12 10.28
C ASP A 94 -11.81 5.26 9.10
N ILE A 95 -11.97 4.48 8.03
CA ILE A 95 -11.04 4.45 6.90
C ILE A 95 -11.64 5.15 5.68
N ASP A 96 -10.87 6.04 5.09
CA ASP A 96 -11.12 6.60 3.75
C ASP A 96 -10.13 5.99 2.76
N ILE A 97 -10.65 5.21 1.82
CA ILE A 97 -9.84 4.59 0.78
C ILE A 97 -9.62 5.61 -0.33
N LEU A 98 -8.36 5.85 -0.66
CA LEU A 98 -7.98 6.82 -1.69
C LEU A 98 -7.78 6.15 -3.05
N LEU A 99 -7.12 5.00 -3.07
CA LEU A 99 -6.84 4.24 -4.29
C LEU A 99 -7.13 2.76 -4.10
N ALA A 100 -7.64 2.14 -5.15
CA ALA A 100 -7.76 0.70 -5.28
C ALA A 100 -7.24 0.24 -6.64
N VAL A 101 -6.86 -1.03 -6.77
CA VAL A 101 -6.57 -1.65 -8.06
C VAL A 101 -7.85 -1.71 -8.88
N ASP A 102 -7.81 -1.20 -10.11
CA ASP A 102 -8.91 -1.31 -11.06
C ASP A 102 -9.06 -2.74 -11.56
N SER A 103 -10.29 -3.23 -11.66
CA SER A 103 -10.58 -4.61 -12.07
C SER A 103 -10.08 -4.96 -13.48
N SER A 104 -9.85 -3.95 -14.33
CA SER A 104 -9.30 -4.16 -15.68
C SER A 104 -7.84 -4.64 -15.67
N SER A 105 -7.15 -4.49 -14.54
CA SER A 105 -5.73 -4.81 -14.42
C SER A 105 -5.42 -5.70 -13.22
N PHE A 106 -6.40 -6.44 -12.68
CA PHE A 106 -6.12 -7.36 -11.60
C PHE A 106 -4.98 -8.30 -12.00
N PRO A 107 -3.89 -8.33 -11.22
CA PRO A 107 -2.76 -9.19 -11.55
C PRO A 107 -3.20 -10.65 -11.53
N LEU A 108 -2.88 -11.35 -12.59
CA LEU A 108 -2.96 -12.81 -12.60
C LEU A 108 -1.88 -13.36 -11.68
N GLY A 109 -2.11 -14.51 -11.06
CA GLY A 109 -1.12 -15.15 -10.22
C GLY A 109 0.23 -15.22 -10.91
N THR A 110 1.28 -14.69 -10.27
CA THR A 110 2.62 -14.55 -10.85
C THR A 110 3.66 -15.33 -10.06
N GLY A 111 4.70 -15.79 -10.74
CA GLY A 111 5.81 -16.49 -10.13
C GLY A 111 5.38 -17.77 -9.41
N PRO A 112 5.84 -18.03 -8.17
CA PRO A 112 5.52 -19.23 -7.41
C PRO A 112 4.10 -19.26 -6.83
N LYS A 113 3.29 -18.21 -7.07
CA LYS A 113 1.91 -18.10 -6.59
C LYS A 113 0.88 -18.06 -7.74
N PRO A 114 0.94 -18.95 -8.76
CA PRO A 114 0.03 -18.92 -9.89
C PRO A 114 -1.42 -19.27 -9.50
N HIS A 115 -1.60 -19.87 -8.33
CA HIS A 115 -2.91 -20.22 -7.76
C HIS A 115 -3.57 -19.05 -7.01
N GLU A 116 -2.87 -17.97 -6.77
CA GLU A 116 -3.44 -16.78 -6.13
C GLU A 116 -4.42 -16.10 -7.10
N ILE A 117 -5.65 -15.94 -6.63
CA ILE A 117 -6.72 -15.33 -7.42
C ILE A 117 -6.75 -13.83 -7.15
N TRP A 118 -6.46 -13.04 -8.19
CA TRP A 118 -6.48 -11.58 -8.13
C TRP A 118 -7.45 -10.94 -9.14
N HIS A 119 -8.22 -11.74 -9.85
CA HIS A 119 -9.14 -11.27 -10.89
C HIS A 119 -10.56 -11.02 -10.38
N GLU A 120 -10.78 -11.15 -9.08
CA GLU A 120 -12.01 -10.74 -8.41
C GLU A 120 -11.71 -10.24 -6.99
N GLY A 121 -12.55 -9.37 -6.49
CA GLY A 121 -12.39 -8.79 -5.17
C GLY A 121 -12.13 -7.29 -5.20
N TYR A 122 -11.68 -6.76 -4.08
CA TYR A 122 -11.38 -5.36 -3.89
C TYR A 122 -10.01 -5.21 -3.21
N TYR A 123 -9.12 -4.47 -3.84
CA TYR A 123 -7.72 -4.36 -3.41
C TYR A 123 -7.33 -2.90 -3.20
N PRO A 124 -7.53 -2.35 -1.98
CA PRO A 124 -7.10 -1.01 -1.63
C PRO A 124 -5.58 -0.94 -1.56
N VAL A 125 -5.00 0.13 -2.13
CA VAL A 125 -3.56 0.36 -2.19
C VAL A 125 -3.11 1.65 -1.53
N ALA A 126 -4.05 2.58 -1.27
CA ALA A 126 -3.79 3.76 -0.46
C ALA A 126 -5.03 4.13 0.34
N TRP A 127 -4.85 4.52 1.59
CA TRP A 127 -5.94 4.95 2.47
C TRP A 127 -5.46 5.81 3.63
N THR A 128 -6.41 6.53 4.24
CA THR A 128 -6.24 7.31 5.47
C THR A 128 -7.14 6.78 6.57
N ASN A 129 -6.87 7.22 7.81
CA ASN A 129 -7.70 6.92 8.97
C ASN A 129 -8.19 8.24 9.59
N ARG A 130 -9.51 8.41 9.72
CA ARG A 130 -10.15 9.63 10.23
C ARG A 130 -9.76 9.99 11.67
N LYS A 131 -9.28 9.01 12.45
CA LYS A 131 -8.85 9.20 13.84
C LYS A 131 -7.41 9.67 13.95
N TYR A 132 -6.60 9.49 12.88
CA TYR A 132 -5.16 9.75 12.90
C TYR A 132 -4.73 10.52 11.66
N ARG A 133 -3.76 11.41 11.81
CA ARG A 133 -3.11 12.05 10.66
C ARG A 133 -2.15 11.07 10.01
N MET A 134 -2.70 10.12 9.27
CA MET A 134 -1.92 9.09 8.63
C MET A 134 -2.35 8.85 7.19
N ILE A 135 -1.40 8.44 6.38
CA ILE A 135 -1.64 7.87 5.06
C ILE A 135 -0.74 6.68 4.84
N TYR A 136 -1.29 5.63 4.27
CA TYR A 136 -0.56 4.46 3.85
C TYR A 136 -0.62 4.28 2.35
N PHE A 137 0.52 3.89 1.75
CA PHE A 137 0.65 3.52 0.35
C PHE A 137 1.25 2.12 0.22
N ASN A 138 0.64 1.27 -0.58
CA ASN A 138 1.19 -0.05 -0.92
C ASN A 138 2.21 0.05 -2.09
N PHE A 139 2.93 1.14 -2.22
CA PHE A 139 4.00 1.29 -3.21
C PHE A 139 5.32 0.83 -2.64
N GLY A 140 5.96 -0.14 -3.28
CA GLY A 140 7.27 -0.62 -2.85
C GLY A 140 7.58 -2.05 -3.27
N HIS A 141 8.73 -2.53 -2.79
CA HIS A 141 9.33 -3.81 -3.11
C HIS A 141 9.31 -4.08 -4.63
N ASN A 142 9.88 -3.15 -5.35
CA ASN A 142 9.82 -3.05 -6.80
C ASN A 142 11.21 -2.76 -7.38
N ASP A 143 12.18 -3.51 -6.93
CA ASP A 143 13.57 -3.37 -7.34
C ASP A 143 13.72 -3.52 -8.86
N ILE A 144 14.62 -2.75 -9.44
CA ILE A 144 14.97 -2.82 -10.86
C ILE A 144 15.51 -4.21 -11.20
N ASP A 145 16.30 -4.79 -10.31
CA ASP A 145 16.81 -6.15 -10.41
C ASP A 145 16.24 -7.02 -9.28
N TYR A 146 14.92 -7.19 -9.30
CA TYR A 146 14.18 -7.94 -8.27
C TYR A 146 14.72 -9.37 -8.05
N GLU A 147 15.22 -10.01 -9.10
CA GLU A 147 15.75 -11.36 -9.03
C GLU A 147 17.27 -11.41 -8.78
N HIS A 148 17.92 -10.27 -8.63
CA HIS A 148 19.36 -10.12 -8.40
C HIS A 148 20.24 -10.83 -9.44
N LYS A 149 19.81 -10.83 -10.70
CA LYS A 149 20.47 -11.61 -11.75
C LYS A 149 21.47 -10.85 -12.59
N TYR A 150 21.33 -9.53 -12.75
CA TYR A 150 21.93 -8.89 -13.92
C TYR A 150 22.71 -7.62 -13.70
N ASP A 151 22.56 -6.91 -12.58
CA ASP A 151 23.19 -5.61 -12.51
C ASP A 151 23.62 -5.19 -11.10
N THR A 152 24.91 -5.34 -10.87
CA THR A 152 25.58 -4.81 -9.66
C THR A 152 25.91 -3.32 -9.77
N THR A 153 25.61 -2.67 -10.91
CA THR A 153 25.94 -1.27 -11.18
C THR A 153 24.77 -0.33 -10.97
N ASN A 154 23.54 -0.83 -10.82
CA ASN A 154 22.36 -0.02 -10.53
C ASN A 154 22.50 0.70 -9.20
N LYS A 155 22.51 2.02 -9.25
CA LYS A 155 22.62 2.89 -8.07
C LYS A 155 21.30 3.07 -7.34
N THR A 156 20.18 2.78 -8.00
CA THR A 156 18.82 2.85 -7.43
C THR A 156 18.12 1.53 -7.70
N LEU A 157 17.70 0.88 -6.65
CA LEU A 157 16.99 -0.40 -6.76
C LEU A 157 15.47 -0.25 -6.76
N SER A 158 14.94 0.95 -6.58
CA SER A 158 13.52 1.17 -6.41
C SER A 158 12.87 1.89 -7.60
N HIS A 159 11.69 1.41 -8.00
CA HIS A 159 10.77 2.04 -8.94
C HIS A 159 9.60 2.77 -8.26
N THR A 160 9.66 3.00 -6.96
CA THR A 160 8.55 3.66 -6.23
C THR A 160 8.31 5.08 -6.73
N LEU A 161 9.37 5.77 -7.12
CA LEU A 161 9.32 7.13 -7.67
C LEU A 161 9.62 7.14 -9.17
N GLY A 162 9.32 8.26 -9.84
CA GLY A 162 9.57 8.44 -11.28
C GLY A 162 8.32 8.25 -12.16
N ASN A 163 7.15 8.04 -11.56
CA ASN A 163 5.85 8.13 -12.24
C ASN A 163 5.19 9.45 -11.83
N ALA A 164 4.98 10.35 -12.78
CA ALA A 164 4.56 11.71 -12.50
C ALA A 164 3.23 11.81 -11.70
N VAL A 165 2.27 10.91 -11.97
CA VAL A 165 1.00 10.88 -11.23
C VAL A 165 1.18 10.32 -9.84
N GLN A 166 1.93 9.23 -9.70
CA GLN A 166 2.22 8.61 -8.41
C GLN A 166 3.05 9.53 -7.52
N ASP A 167 4.08 10.20 -8.09
CA ASP A 167 4.91 11.18 -7.38
C ASP A 167 4.08 12.37 -6.90
N ARG A 168 3.20 12.88 -7.77
CA ARG A 168 2.31 13.98 -7.43
C ARG A 168 1.36 13.62 -6.29
N LEU A 169 0.76 12.42 -6.33
CA LEU A 169 -0.08 11.90 -5.25
C LEU A 169 0.67 11.87 -3.91
N ILE A 170 1.91 11.38 -3.92
CA ILE A 170 2.73 11.30 -2.69
C ILE A 170 3.03 12.69 -2.14
N ILE A 171 3.34 13.65 -3.02
CA ILE A 171 3.61 15.04 -2.64
C ILE A 171 2.34 15.71 -2.08
N ASP A 172 1.21 15.55 -2.75
CA ASP A 172 -0.06 16.16 -2.33
C ASP A 172 -0.63 15.54 -1.05
N ALA A 173 -0.08 14.40 -0.62
CA ALA A 173 -0.41 13.73 0.65
C ALA A 173 0.41 14.23 1.85
N LEU A 174 1.44 15.06 1.64
CA LEU A 174 2.24 15.66 2.71
C LEU A 174 1.54 16.88 3.32
#